data_74ff598c6eb530d1898af94abef8522b
#
_entry.id   74ff598c6eb530d1898af94abef8522b
#
_cell.length_a   1.000
_cell.length_b   1.000
_cell.length_c   1.000
_cell.angle_alpha   90.00
_cell.angle_beta   90.00
_cell.angle_gamma   90.00
#
_symmetry.space_group_name_H-M   'P 1'
#
loop_
_entity.id
_entity.type
_entity.pdbx_description
1 polymer ?
#
loop_
_entity_poly.entity_id
_entity_poly.type
_entity_poly.pdbx_seq_one_letter_code
_entity_poly.pdbx_strand_id
1 'polypeptide(L)'
;MIKANKVCCFTGHRPKGLPWTNKKTNEVCENFKKIMTNTIEKLIMCGYSHFISGMAQGIDMICAEIVLILKQKYSHIILECAIPCIDQSTKWSIPQKNRYVCILNEADIIHNVSLEKYSKNCMNDRNLYMVNKADLVIAVWNGKPSGTLNTIRMAKSVKKDLIIFKYLI
;
A
#
# COMPACT_ATOMS: atom_id res chain seq x y z
N MET A 1 12.99 13.57 21.40
CA MET A 1 13.64 13.10 20.15
C MET A 1 12.61 12.39 19.30
N ILE A 2 12.38 12.85 18.08
CA ILE A 2 11.53 12.11 17.10
C ILE A 2 12.26 10.82 16.79
N LYS A 3 11.60 9.67 16.99
CA LYS A 3 12.14 8.35 16.61
C LYS A 3 12.42 8.39 15.11
N ALA A 4 13.67 8.43 14.69
CA ALA A 4 14.04 8.27 13.30
C ALA A 4 13.69 6.85 12.83
N ASN A 5 13.27 6.70 11.58
CA ASN A 5 12.93 5.43 10.94
C ASN A 5 11.60 4.80 11.38
N LYS A 6 10.54 5.60 11.50
CA LYS A 6 9.19 5.06 11.63
C LYS A 6 8.73 4.39 10.33
N VAL A 7 7.94 3.35 10.48
CA VAL A 7 7.45 2.51 9.38
C VAL A 7 5.95 2.73 9.17
N CYS A 8 5.54 2.96 7.93
CA CYS A 8 4.14 3.05 7.53
C CYS A 8 3.83 1.97 6.48
N CYS A 9 2.68 1.32 6.58
CA CYS A 9 2.21 0.43 5.52
C CYS A 9 0.84 0.85 4.99
N PHE A 10 0.54 0.40 3.76
CA PHE A 10 -0.70 0.73 3.07
C PHE A 10 -1.59 -0.49 2.94
N THR A 11 -2.89 -0.27 3.00
CA THR A 11 -3.91 -1.25 2.63
C THR A 11 -5.10 -0.55 1.99
N GLY A 12 -5.72 -1.19 1.00
CA GLY A 12 -6.87 -0.58 0.35
C GLY A 12 -7.51 -1.50 -0.67
N HIS A 13 -8.59 -1.01 -1.27
CA HIS A 13 -9.34 -1.79 -2.24
C HIS A 13 -8.59 -1.98 -3.57
N ARG A 14 -8.87 -3.11 -4.19
CA ARG A 14 -8.53 -3.40 -5.58
C ARG A 14 -9.41 -2.55 -6.52
N PRO A 15 -9.07 -2.44 -7.82
CA PRO A 15 -9.78 -1.55 -8.76
C PRO A 15 -11.30 -1.66 -8.72
N LYS A 16 -11.87 -2.87 -8.64
CA LYS A 16 -13.33 -3.09 -8.56
C LYS A 16 -14.00 -2.41 -7.36
N GLY A 17 -13.28 -2.16 -6.29
CA GLY A 17 -13.77 -1.50 -5.08
C GLY A 17 -13.50 0.00 -5.03
N LEU A 18 -12.95 0.60 -6.09
CA LEU A 18 -12.59 2.00 -6.14
C LEU A 18 -13.60 2.82 -6.96
N PRO A 19 -13.92 4.06 -6.55
CA PRO A 19 -14.94 4.87 -7.22
C PRO A 19 -14.50 5.39 -8.59
N TRP A 20 -13.22 5.29 -8.96
CA TRP A 20 -12.64 5.81 -10.21
C TRP A 20 -12.34 4.76 -11.27
N THR A 21 -13.00 3.61 -11.24
CA THR A 21 -12.82 2.56 -12.27
C THR A 21 -13.47 2.90 -13.61
N ASN A 22 -14.34 3.93 -13.67
CA ASN A 22 -15.01 4.39 -14.88
C ASN A 22 -14.33 5.65 -15.43
N LYS A 23 -14.27 5.80 -16.77
CA LYS A 23 -13.64 6.94 -17.48
C LYS A 23 -14.10 8.34 -17.02
N LYS A 24 -15.28 8.45 -16.40
CA LYS A 24 -15.83 9.72 -15.88
C LYS A 24 -15.26 10.17 -14.53
N THR A 25 -14.38 9.39 -13.91
CA THR A 25 -13.92 9.59 -12.52
C THR A 25 -12.42 9.80 -12.38
N ASN A 26 -11.70 10.18 -13.46
CA ASN A 26 -10.27 10.48 -13.38
C ASN A 26 -9.98 11.61 -12.37
N GLU A 27 -10.85 12.59 -12.25
CA GLU A 27 -10.71 13.70 -11.29
C GLU A 27 -10.72 13.20 -9.85
N VAL A 28 -11.59 12.24 -9.51
CA VAL A 28 -11.64 11.63 -8.18
C VAL A 28 -10.34 10.90 -7.86
N CYS A 29 -9.78 10.18 -8.83
CA CYS A 29 -8.49 9.50 -8.69
C CYS A 29 -7.35 10.51 -8.47
N GLU A 30 -7.30 11.57 -9.26
CA GLU A 30 -6.26 12.60 -9.13
C GLU A 30 -6.37 13.37 -7.81
N ASN A 31 -7.58 13.68 -7.35
CA ASN A 31 -7.80 14.27 -6.02
C ASN A 31 -7.35 13.34 -4.90
N PHE A 32 -7.66 12.04 -5.01
CA PHE A 32 -7.18 11.04 -4.07
C PHE A 32 -5.64 11.00 -4.03
N LYS A 33 -4.97 10.97 -5.19
CA LYS A 33 -3.52 10.98 -5.27
C LYS A 33 -2.92 12.21 -4.59
N LYS A 34 -3.49 13.41 -4.83
CA LYS A 34 -3.06 14.66 -4.17
C LYS A 34 -3.16 14.56 -2.65
N ILE A 35 -4.31 14.10 -2.14
CA ILE A 35 -4.54 13.94 -0.70
C ILE A 35 -3.53 12.94 -0.12
N MET A 36 -3.33 11.80 -0.79
CA MET A 36 -2.40 10.77 -0.33
C MET A 36 -0.95 11.25 -0.37
N THR A 37 -0.54 11.95 -1.43
CA THR A 37 0.79 12.57 -1.53
C THR A 37 1.04 13.52 -0.36
N ASN A 38 0.10 14.44 -0.09
CA ASN A 38 0.22 15.37 1.04
C ASN A 38 0.26 14.65 2.39
N THR A 39 -0.49 13.56 2.53
CA THR A 39 -0.49 12.74 3.76
C THR A 39 0.87 12.07 3.97
N ILE A 40 1.40 11.41 2.94
CA ILE A 40 2.70 10.73 3.01
C ILE A 40 3.82 11.76 3.26
N GLU A 41 3.77 12.92 2.60
CA GLU A 41 4.76 13.98 2.81
C GLU A 41 4.75 14.51 4.26
N LYS A 42 3.58 14.72 4.86
CA LYS A 42 3.47 15.07 6.29
C LYS A 42 4.04 13.97 7.19
N LEU A 43 3.83 12.71 6.87
CA LEU A 43 4.41 11.59 7.63
C LEU A 43 5.93 11.59 7.53
N ILE A 44 6.50 11.87 6.35
CA ILE A 44 7.96 12.01 6.17
C ILE A 44 8.49 13.09 7.12
N MET A 45 7.82 14.24 7.17
CA MET A 45 8.19 15.35 8.09
C MET A 45 8.03 14.96 9.57
N CYS A 46 7.20 13.97 9.90
CA CYS A 46 7.02 13.40 11.24
C CYS A 46 7.97 12.22 11.54
N GLY A 47 8.97 11.95 10.68
CA GLY A 47 10.02 10.95 10.90
C GLY A 47 9.69 9.56 10.35
N TYR A 48 8.64 9.42 9.52
CA TYR A 48 8.41 8.19 8.77
C TYR A 48 9.35 8.16 7.56
N SER A 49 10.15 7.12 7.47
CA SER A 49 11.13 6.96 6.38
C SER A 49 11.05 5.62 5.68
N HIS A 50 10.23 4.70 6.16
CA HIS A 50 10.06 3.38 5.57
C HIS A 50 8.58 3.13 5.27
N PHE A 51 8.28 2.90 4.00
CA PHE A 51 6.91 2.70 3.50
C PHE A 51 6.79 1.32 2.88
N ILE A 52 5.77 0.55 3.31
CA ILE A 52 5.58 -0.83 2.85
C ILE A 52 4.30 -0.92 2.03
N SER A 53 4.41 -1.41 0.80
CA SER A 53 3.29 -1.73 -0.08
C SER A 53 3.15 -3.23 -0.26
N GLY A 54 1.92 -3.74 -0.18
CA GLY A 54 1.62 -5.14 -0.47
C GLY A 54 1.49 -5.45 -1.95
N MET A 55 1.69 -4.46 -2.81
CA MET A 55 1.75 -4.58 -4.26
C MET A 55 0.51 -5.21 -4.90
N ALA A 56 -0.64 -5.20 -4.23
CA ALA A 56 -1.91 -5.53 -4.88
C ALA A 56 -2.33 -4.41 -5.86
N GLN A 57 -3.03 -4.78 -6.91
CA GLN A 57 -3.64 -3.79 -7.81
C GLN A 57 -4.52 -2.82 -7.03
N GLY A 58 -4.57 -1.56 -7.42
CA GLY A 58 -5.36 -0.51 -6.79
C GLY A 58 -4.53 0.33 -5.82
N ILE A 59 -4.99 0.48 -4.59
CA ILE A 59 -4.40 1.40 -3.61
C ILE A 59 -2.93 1.10 -3.32
N ASP A 60 -2.56 -0.17 -3.15
CA ASP A 60 -1.20 -0.56 -2.80
C ASP A 60 -0.19 -0.05 -3.84
N MET A 61 -0.49 -0.26 -5.15
CA MET A 61 0.39 0.21 -6.23
C MET A 61 0.36 1.74 -6.38
N ILE A 62 -0.80 2.39 -6.19
CA ILE A 62 -0.90 3.86 -6.23
C ILE A 62 -0.02 4.47 -5.12
N CYS A 63 -0.10 3.95 -3.91
CA CYS A 63 0.72 4.43 -2.79
C CYS A 63 2.21 4.17 -3.02
N ALA A 64 2.59 3.02 -3.57
CA ALA A 64 3.97 2.73 -3.93
C ALA A 64 4.52 3.75 -4.94
N GLU A 65 3.76 4.06 -5.99
CA GLU A 65 4.15 5.07 -6.98
C GLU A 65 4.29 6.47 -6.36
N ILE A 66 3.40 6.85 -5.45
CA ILE A 66 3.50 8.13 -4.73
C ILE A 66 4.79 8.17 -3.90
N VAL A 67 5.15 7.08 -3.21
CA VAL A 67 6.40 7.01 -2.45
C VAL A 67 7.61 7.16 -3.36
N LEU A 68 7.62 6.50 -4.53
CA LEU A 68 8.70 6.63 -5.52
C LEU A 68 8.84 8.07 -6.04
N ILE A 69 7.72 8.77 -6.30
CA ILE A 69 7.73 10.18 -6.68
C ILE A 69 8.32 11.05 -5.56
N LEU A 70 7.87 10.84 -4.32
CA LEU A 70 8.36 11.59 -3.16
C LEU A 70 9.82 11.30 -2.85
N LYS A 71 10.32 10.10 -3.20
CA LYS A 71 11.73 9.74 -3.04
C LYS A 71 12.67 10.63 -3.85
N GLN A 72 12.22 11.18 -4.98
CA GLN A 72 13.00 12.15 -5.74
C GLN A 72 13.30 13.44 -4.95
N LYS A 73 12.38 13.82 -4.05
CA LYS A 73 12.53 14.97 -3.14
C LYS A 73 13.14 14.59 -1.80
N TYR A 74 12.83 13.40 -1.30
CA TYR A 74 13.23 12.88 0.01
C TYR A 74 14.05 11.61 -0.17
N SER A 75 15.32 11.73 -0.54
CA SER A 75 16.20 10.60 -0.90
C SER A 75 16.42 9.57 0.22
N HIS A 76 16.12 9.94 1.46
CA HIS A 76 16.28 9.07 2.63
C HIS A 76 15.11 8.11 2.87
N ILE A 77 14.00 8.23 2.13
CA ILE A 77 12.86 7.33 2.31
C ILE A 77 13.06 6.02 1.54
N ILE A 78 12.48 4.96 2.07
CA ILE A 78 12.59 3.59 1.57
C ILE A 78 11.21 3.08 1.16
N LEU A 79 11.11 2.53 -0.04
CA LEU A 79 9.96 1.74 -0.47
C LEU A 79 10.28 0.26 -0.34
N GLU A 80 9.50 -0.45 0.47
CA GLU A 80 9.50 -1.90 0.55
C GLU A 80 8.26 -2.48 -0.13
N CYS A 81 8.47 -3.46 -1.01
CA CYS A 81 7.41 -4.22 -1.65
C CYS A 81 7.30 -5.59 -0.98
N ALA A 82 6.21 -5.83 -0.24
CA ALA A 82 5.92 -7.10 0.42
C ALA A 82 5.11 -7.99 -0.53
N ILE A 83 5.73 -9.04 -1.04
CA ILE A 83 5.17 -9.94 -2.06
C ILE A 83 4.58 -11.19 -1.39
N PRO A 84 3.28 -11.47 -1.53
CA PRO A 84 2.62 -12.57 -0.83
C PRO A 84 3.01 -13.96 -1.37
N CYS A 85 3.27 -14.07 -2.68
CA CYS A 85 3.55 -15.31 -3.38
C CYS A 85 4.22 -15.02 -4.73
N ILE A 86 4.98 -15.97 -5.27
CA ILE A 86 5.79 -15.78 -6.49
C ILE A 86 4.96 -15.51 -7.75
N ASP A 87 3.68 -15.90 -7.76
CA ASP A 87 2.77 -15.79 -8.89
C ASP A 87 1.68 -14.71 -8.70
N GLN A 88 1.90 -13.74 -7.79
CA GLN A 88 0.92 -12.68 -7.48
C GLN A 88 0.36 -11.99 -8.73
N SER A 89 1.20 -11.66 -9.68
CA SER A 89 0.82 -10.90 -10.88
C SER A 89 0.50 -11.76 -12.11
N THR A 90 0.60 -13.08 -12.02
CA THR A 90 0.54 -13.98 -13.19
C THR A 90 -0.74 -13.82 -14.01
N LYS A 91 -1.88 -13.61 -13.35
CA LYS A 91 -3.21 -13.48 -13.99
C LYS A 91 -3.59 -12.04 -14.34
N TRP A 92 -2.70 -11.07 -14.16
CA TRP A 92 -3.00 -9.66 -14.45
C TRP A 92 -2.85 -9.35 -15.93
N SER A 93 -3.47 -8.27 -16.40
CA SER A 93 -3.29 -7.78 -17.76
C SER A 93 -1.84 -7.29 -17.97
N ILE A 94 -1.39 -7.27 -19.23
CA ILE A 94 -0.03 -6.83 -19.57
C ILE A 94 0.28 -5.43 -19.03
N PRO A 95 -0.60 -4.41 -19.17
CA PRO A 95 -0.32 -3.08 -18.60
C PRO A 95 -0.11 -3.11 -17.08
N GLN A 96 -0.90 -3.92 -16.36
CA GLN A 96 -0.76 -4.03 -14.90
C GLN A 96 0.51 -4.79 -14.48
N LYS A 97 0.91 -5.81 -15.25
CA LYS A 97 2.20 -6.50 -15.04
C LYS A 97 3.38 -5.55 -15.25
N ASN A 98 3.36 -4.78 -16.33
CA ASN A 98 4.42 -3.81 -16.62
C ASN A 98 4.53 -2.76 -15.51
N ARG A 99 3.40 -2.22 -15.06
CA ARG A 99 3.35 -1.27 -13.95
C ARG A 99 3.93 -1.87 -12.66
N TYR A 100 3.57 -3.12 -12.34
CA TYR A 100 4.08 -3.86 -11.19
C TYR A 100 5.61 -4.03 -11.26
N VAL A 101 6.12 -4.47 -12.41
CA VAL A 101 7.56 -4.66 -12.62
C VAL A 101 8.31 -3.33 -12.53
N CYS A 102 7.77 -2.23 -13.09
CA CYS A 102 8.38 -0.90 -12.96
C CYS A 102 8.53 -0.51 -11.49
N ILE A 103 7.49 -0.69 -10.67
CA ILE A 103 7.57 -0.37 -9.23
C ILE A 103 8.61 -1.24 -8.53
N LEU A 104 8.65 -2.56 -8.81
CA LEU A 104 9.63 -3.46 -8.21
C LEU A 104 11.07 -3.08 -8.57
N ASN A 105 11.32 -2.66 -9.81
CA ASN A 105 12.67 -2.27 -10.25
C ASN A 105 13.19 -1.01 -9.53
N GLU A 106 12.30 -0.14 -9.07
CA GLU A 106 12.64 1.10 -8.37
C GLU A 106 12.54 0.98 -6.83
N ALA A 107 11.99 -0.13 -6.34
CA ALA A 107 11.87 -0.38 -4.91
C ALA A 107 13.24 -0.63 -4.26
N ASP A 108 13.41 -0.18 -3.01
CA ASP A 108 14.65 -0.40 -2.24
C ASP A 108 14.72 -1.80 -1.67
N ILE A 109 13.57 -2.37 -1.30
CA ILE A 109 13.46 -3.68 -0.69
C ILE A 109 12.32 -4.46 -1.36
N ILE A 110 12.61 -5.66 -1.80
CA ILE A 110 11.60 -6.65 -2.20
C ILE A 110 11.63 -7.77 -1.17
N HIS A 111 10.56 -7.88 -0.39
CA HIS A 111 10.40 -8.92 0.60
C HIS A 111 9.39 -9.96 0.15
N ASN A 112 9.85 -11.16 -0.17
CA ASN A 112 8.97 -12.28 -0.47
C ASN A 112 8.51 -12.93 0.85
N VAL A 113 7.23 -12.69 1.21
CA VAL A 113 6.63 -13.28 2.41
C VAL A 113 6.53 -14.81 2.26
N SER A 114 6.26 -15.27 1.03
CA SER A 114 6.33 -16.68 0.66
C SER A 114 7.05 -16.85 -0.68
N LEU A 115 7.88 -17.89 -0.78
CA LEU A 115 8.50 -18.31 -2.03
C LEU A 115 7.66 -19.37 -2.77
N GLU A 116 6.47 -19.64 -2.27
CA GLU A 116 5.53 -20.59 -2.87
C GLU A 116 4.53 -19.86 -3.80
N LYS A 117 3.83 -20.66 -4.61
CA LYS A 117 2.69 -20.18 -5.40
C LYS A 117 1.52 -19.77 -4.49
N TYR A 118 0.53 -19.14 -5.08
CA TYR A 118 -0.68 -18.70 -4.39
C TYR A 118 -1.27 -19.78 -3.50
N SER A 119 -1.51 -19.42 -2.26
CA SER A 119 -2.26 -20.18 -1.26
C SER A 119 -3.43 -19.35 -0.74
N LYS A 120 -4.40 -19.99 -0.11
CA LYS A 120 -5.58 -19.31 0.46
C LYS A 120 -5.20 -18.24 1.48
N ASN A 121 -4.10 -18.42 2.19
CA ASN A 121 -3.68 -17.54 3.29
C ASN A 121 -2.61 -16.54 2.91
N CYS A 122 -1.91 -16.70 1.77
CA CYS A 122 -0.72 -15.90 1.45
C CYS A 122 -0.95 -14.38 1.51
N MET A 123 -2.15 -13.90 1.14
CA MET A 123 -2.50 -12.48 1.24
C MET A 123 -2.66 -12.01 2.69
N ASN A 124 -3.22 -12.85 3.57
CA ASN A 124 -3.34 -12.55 4.99
C ASN A 124 -1.96 -12.58 5.68
N ASP A 125 -1.11 -13.52 5.33
CA ASP A 125 0.25 -13.64 5.87
C ASP A 125 1.08 -12.40 5.49
N ARG A 126 0.97 -11.93 4.24
CA ARG A 126 1.56 -10.68 3.80
C ARG A 126 1.03 -9.48 4.58
N ASN A 127 -0.29 -9.38 4.76
CA ASN A 127 -0.90 -8.28 5.52
C ASN A 127 -0.44 -8.28 6.97
N LEU A 128 -0.35 -9.47 7.60
CA LEU A 128 0.16 -9.63 8.96
C LEU A 128 1.63 -9.19 9.07
N TYR A 129 2.47 -9.59 8.11
CA TYR A 129 3.85 -9.13 8.03
C TYR A 129 3.94 -7.59 8.02
N MET A 130 3.18 -6.94 7.12
CA MET A 130 3.17 -5.49 6.98
C MET A 130 2.71 -4.79 8.26
N VAL A 131 1.61 -5.26 8.85
CA VAL A 131 1.05 -4.70 10.08
C VAL A 131 2.03 -4.86 11.26
N ASN A 132 2.65 -6.02 11.41
CA ASN A 132 3.59 -6.25 12.50
C ASN A 132 4.82 -5.34 12.40
N LYS A 133 5.30 -5.09 11.19
CA LYS A 133 6.48 -4.25 10.93
C LYS A 133 6.19 -2.75 11.03
N ALA A 134 4.98 -2.32 10.70
CA ALA A 134 4.59 -0.93 10.68
C ALA A 134 4.35 -0.34 12.07
N ASP A 135 4.64 0.96 12.24
CA ASP A 135 4.17 1.78 13.37
C ASP A 135 2.77 2.34 13.07
N LEU A 136 2.48 2.64 11.79
CA LEU A 136 1.23 3.21 11.30
C LEU A 136 0.71 2.43 10.09
N VAL A 137 -0.60 2.21 10.05
CA VAL A 137 -1.31 1.66 8.88
C VAL A 137 -2.20 2.73 8.26
N ILE A 138 -2.02 3.01 6.97
CA ILE A 138 -2.95 3.81 6.18
C ILE A 138 -3.90 2.86 5.45
N ALA A 139 -5.18 2.99 5.73
CA ALA A 139 -6.23 2.18 5.11
C ALA A 139 -7.17 3.04 4.26
N VAL A 140 -7.37 2.65 3.01
CA VAL A 140 -8.36 3.26 2.10
C VAL A 140 -9.53 2.30 1.94
N TRP A 141 -10.67 2.63 2.56
CA TRP A 141 -11.76 1.68 2.79
C TRP A 141 -13.14 2.28 2.53
N ASN A 142 -14.02 1.51 1.91
CA ASN A 142 -15.39 1.92 1.55
C ASN A 142 -16.46 1.56 2.60
N GLY A 143 -16.06 1.09 3.77
CA GLY A 143 -17.00 0.69 4.82
C GLY A 143 -17.52 -0.75 4.74
N LYS A 144 -17.23 -1.49 3.65
CA LYS A 144 -17.75 -2.85 3.42
C LYS A 144 -16.77 -3.94 3.85
N PRO A 145 -17.25 -5.15 4.14
CA PRO A 145 -16.38 -6.32 4.39
C PRO A 145 -15.42 -6.57 3.24
N SER A 146 -14.13 -6.74 3.56
CA SER A 146 -13.05 -6.87 2.55
C SER A 146 -11.73 -7.27 3.21
N GLY A 147 -10.73 -7.60 2.39
CA GLY A 147 -9.36 -7.77 2.87
C GLY A 147 -8.81 -6.53 3.59
N THR A 148 -9.20 -5.33 3.15
CA THR A 148 -8.85 -4.07 3.82
C THR A 148 -9.41 -4.01 5.25
N LEU A 149 -10.68 -4.41 5.46
CA LEU A 149 -11.26 -4.48 6.81
C LEU A 149 -10.51 -5.50 7.68
N ASN A 150 -10.09 -6.63 7.12
CA ASN A 150 -9.30 -7.61 7.87
C ASN A 150 -7.97 -7.01 8.31
N THR A 151 -7.27 -6.28 7.45
CA THR A 151 -6.03 -5.59 7.81
C THR A 151 -6.25 -4.50 8.88
N ILE A 152 -7.35 -3.75 8.79
CA ILE A 152 -7.74 -2.78 9.85
C ILE A 152 -7.95 -3.48 11.19
N ARG A 153 -8.62 -4.63 11.20
CA ARG A 153 -8.84 -5.43 12.42
C ARG A 153 -7.53 -5.96 12.98
N MET A 154 -6.62 -6.47 12.12
CA MET A 154 -5.27 -6.89 12.52
C MET A 154 -4.52 -5.72 13.19
N ALA A 155 -4.49 -4.55 12.57
CA ALA A 155 -3.82 -3.38 13.11
C ALA A 155 -4.37 -2.97 14.49
N LYS A 156 -5.70 -2.98 14.65
CA LYS A 156 -6.34 -2.69 15.93
C LYS A 156 -6.00 -3.72 17.01
N SER A 157 -5.98 -5.01 16.67
CA SER A 157 -5.68 -6.08 17.62
C SER A 157 -4.27 -5.99 18.20
N VAL A 158 -3.32 -5.46 17.43
CA VAL A 158 -1.94 -5.25 17.87
C VAL A 158 -1.63 -3.78 18.21
N LYS A 159 -2.68 -2.95 18.37
CA LYS A 159 -2.60 -1.54 18.81
C LYS A 159 -1.70 -0.65 17.95
N LYS A 160 -1.71 -0.86 16.63
CA LYS A 160 -1.01 0.03 15.69
C LYS A 160 -1.81 1.30 15.46
N ASP A 161 -1.10 2.40 15.18
CA ASP A 161 -1.73 3.63 14.73
C ASP A 161 -2.42 3.42 13.39
N LEU A 162 -3.57 4.10 13.18
CA LEU A 162 -4.40 3.95 12.00
C LEU A 162 -4.85 5.31 11.46
N ILE A 163 -4.66 5.50 10.16
CA ILE A 163 -5.34 6.54 9.39
C ILE A 163 -6.29 5.85 8.41
N ILE A 164 -7.59 6.11 8.52
CA ILE A 164 -8.59 5.50 7.64
C ILE A 164 -9.19 6.57 6.74
N PHE A 165 -8.91 6.47 5.44
CA PHE A 165 -9.62 7.23 4.41
C PHE A 165 -10.88 6.46 4.01
N LYS A 166 -12.02 6.94 4.48
CA LYS A 166 -13.31 6.33 4.14
C LYS A 166 -13.92 7.06 2.94
N TYR A 167 -14.29 6.32 1.91
CA TYR A 167 -15.05 6.83 0.79
C TYR A 167 -16.35 6.02 0.64
N LEU A 168 -17.41 6.70 0.25
CA LEU A 168 -18.69 6.09 -0.06
C LEU A 168 -18.78 5.87 -1.57
N ILE A 169 -19.19 4.66 -1.97
CA ILE A 169 -19.51 4.31 -3.36
C ILE A 169 -21.01 4.48 -3.56
#